data_da01ab5856b3a7d156d545570dbbfde4
#
_entry.id   da01ab5856b3a7d156d545570dbbfde4
#
_cell.length_a   1.000
_cell.length_b   1.000
_cell.length_c   1.000
_cell.angle_alpha   90.00
_cell.angle_beta   90.00
_cell.angle_gamma   90.00
#
_symmetry.space_group_name_H-M   'P 1'
#
loop_
_entity.id
_entity.type
_entity.pdbx_description
1 polymer ?
#
loop_
_entity_poly.entity_id
_entity_poly.type
_entity_poly.pdbx_seq_one_letter_code
_entity_poly.pdbx_strand_id
1 'polypeptide(L)'
;MKRWLRFTAAVLAAAFLFALTGCGSSTNSASFTWFVDSIPANLDPQVASGASDVIACENLYGTLVRKDPDGELVPGLCEKWTVSSDGLTYTFTLKDGLTYAAAKGAATEYDITAEDFVFAFRRIFHAETASPYAVEFSAIQNSAAVLAGLADESSLGVSANGPLTLVFRLSERDDNFLAKLAM
;
A
#
# COMPACT_ATOMS: atom_id res chain seq x y z
N MET A 1 -31.64 61.73 18.11
CA MET A 1 -31.50 60.96 16.92
C MET A 1 -30.08 60.40 16.72
N LYS A 2 -29.00 61.15 16.80
CA LYS A 2 -27.63 60.70 16.55
C LYS A 2 -27.09 59.58 17.49
N ARG A 3 -27.56 59.52 18.75
CA ARG A 3 -27.12 58.51 19.73
C ARG A 3 -27.76 57.14 19.47
N TRP A 4 -29.01 57.12 19.04
CA TRP A 4 -29.72 55.87 18.69
C TRP A 4 -29.14 55.22 17.45
N LEU A 5 -28.78 56.01 16.43
CA LEU A 5 -28.15 55.50 15.21
C LEU A 5 -26.79 54.86 15.48
N ARG A 6 -26.06 55.37 16.48
CA ARG A 6 -24.76 54.78 16.88
C ARG A 6 -24.94 53.43 17.64
N PHE A 7 -26.00 53.31 18.41
CA PHE A 7 -26.33 52.06 19.11
C PHE A 7 -26.79 50.97 18.12
N THR A 8 -27.63 51.31 17.17
CA THR A 8 -28.09 50.35 16.16
C THR A 8 -26.95 49.89 15.22
N ALA A 9 -26.04 50.78 14.86
CA ALA A 9 -24.86 50.44 14.08
C ALA A 9 -23.90 49.53 14.85
N ALA A 10 -23.70 49.73 16.16
CA ALA A 10 -22.85 48.87 16.99
C ALA A 10 -23.45 47.47 17.19
N VAL A 11 -24.77 47.36 17.35
CA VAL A 11 -25.46 46.07 17.46
C VAL A 11 -25.42 45.26 16.15
N LEU A 12 -25.58 45.94 15.01
CA LEU A 12 -25.45 45.32 13.69
C LEU A 12 -24.01 44.86 13.41
N ALA A 13 -23.00 45.64 13.78
CA ALA A 13 -21.59 45.23 13.63
C ALA A 13 -21.24 44.06 14.54
N ALA A 14 -21.75 43.99 15.76
CA ALA A 14 -21.57 42.86 16.67
C ALA A 14 -22.26 41.58 16.13
N ALA A 15 -23.48 41.70 15.56
CA ALA A 15 -24.18 40.59 14.95
C ALA A 15 -23.44 40.04 13.71
N PHE A 16 -22.78 40.91 12.94
CA PHE A 16 -21.98 40.51 11.78
C PHE A 16 -20.69 39.80 12.20
N LEU A 17 -20.07 40.14 13.32
CA LEU A 17 -18.89 39.46 13.86
C LEU A 17 -19.22 38.06 14.39
N PHE A 18 -20.42 37.83 14.92
CA PHE A 18 -20.86 36.48 15.33
C PHE A 18 -21.22 35.58 14.15
N ALA A 19 -21.58 36.12 12.99
CA ALA A 19 -21.89 35.35 11.80
C ALA A 19 -20.61 34.79 11.11
N LEU A 20 -19.43 35.33 11.41
CA LEU A 20 -18.16 34.91 10.85
C LEU A 20 -17.46 33.75 11.61
N THR A 21 -17.96 33.40 12.80
CA THR A 21 -17.41 32.28 13.59
C THR A 21 -18.10 30.95 13.30
N GLY A 22 -18.96 30.86 12.29
CA GLY A 22 -19.72 29.67 11.90
C GLY A 22 -19.00 28.69 11.00
N CYS A 23 -17.70 28.81 10.77
CA CYS A 23 -16.92 27.72 10.19
C CYS A 23 -16.59 26.69 11.28
N GLY A 24 -17.58 25.93 11.70
CA GLY A 24 -17.35 24.65 12.34
C GLY A 24 -16.52 23.80 11.38
N SER A 25 -15.34 23.38 11.81
CA SER A 25 -14.57 22.34 11.15
C SER A 25 -15.44 21.09 11.11
N SER A 26 -16.27 20.96 10.06
CA SER A 26 -16.78 19.65 9.70
C SER A 26 -15.54 18.84 9.31
N THR A 27 -15.12 17.92 10.15
CA THR A 27 -14.29 16.80 9.72
C THR A 27 -15.13 16.07 8.68
N ASN A 28 -15.03 16.52 7.43
CA ASN A 28 -15.54 15.79 6.31
C ASN A 28 -14.71 14.49 6.25
N SER A 29 -15.18 13.46 6.94
CA SER A 29 -14.76 12.12 6.64
C SER A 29 -15.25 11.86 5.21
N ALA A 30 -14.35 11.98 4.24
CA ALA A 30 -14.65 11.59 2.88
C ALA A 30 -15.07 10.11 2.94
N SER A 31 -16.33 9.83 2.65
CA SER A 31 -16.80 8.47 2.47
C SER A 31 -16.79 8.16 0.98
N PHE A 32 -16.20 7.05 0.64
CA PHE A 32 -16.19 6.52 -0.70
C PHE A 32 -16.99 5.22 -0.71
N THR A 33 -17.91 5.08 -1.65
CA THR A 33 -18.71 3.87 -1.80
C THR A 33 -18.59 3.38 -3.23
N TRP A 34 -18.22 2.13 -3.40
CA TRP A 34 -18.26 1.49 -4.71
C TRP A 34 -19.01 0.17 -4.63
N PHE A 35 -19.44 -0.31 -5.78
CA PHE A 35 -20.18 -1.56 -5.88
C PHE A 35 -19.25 -2.70 -6.30
N VAL A 36 -19.44 -3.86 -5.67
CA VAL A 36 -18.83 -5.13 -6.04
C VAL A 36 -19.96 -6.14 -6.31
N ASP A 37 -19.74 -7.08 -7.21
CA ASP A 37 -20.75 -8.06 -7.60
C ASP A 37 -21.14 -9.01 -6.47
N SER A 38 -20.23 -9.24 -5.53
CA SER A 38 -20.43 -10.10 -4.37
C SER A 38 -19.65 -9.56 -3.16
N ILE A 39 -20.04 -9.98 -1.96
CA ILE A 39 -19.27 -9.71 -0.75
C ILE A 39 -17.93 -10.42 -0.87
N PRO A 40 -16.78 -9.72 -0.68
CA PRO A 40 -15.47 -10.36 -0.65
C PRO A 40 -15.42 -11.48 0.38
N ALA A 41 -15.01 -12.66 -0.04
CA ALA A 41 -14.91 -13.83 0.84
C ALA A 41 -13.56 -13.87 1.56
N ASN A 42 -12.53 -13.28 0.95
CA ASN A 42 -11.17 -13.27 1.48
C ASN A 42 -10.51 -11.91 1.24
N LEU A 43 -9.96 -11.32 2.30
CA LEU A 43 -9.22 -10.05 2.24
C LEU A 43 -7.71 -10.25 2.42
N ASP A 44 -7.22 -11.48 2.42
CA ASP A 44 -5.80 -11.78 2.39
C ASP A 44 -5.28 -11.68 0.95
N PRO A 45 -4.46 -10.67 0.60
CA PRO A 45 -4.03 -10.42 -0.76
C PRO A 45 -3.18 -11.55 -1.35
N GLN A 46 -2.63 -12.42 -0.51
CA GLN A 46 -1.77 -13.52 -0.96
C GLN A 46 -2.55 -14.79 -1.37
N VAL A 47 -3.84 -14.85 -1.06
CA VAL A 47 -4.72 -15.98 -1.42
C VAL A 47 -6.05 -15.55 -2.04
N ALA A 48 -6.33 -14.26 -2.05
CA ALA A 48 -7.52 -13.70 -2.70
C ALA A 48 -7.48 -13.98 -4.21
N SER A 49 -8.51 -14.62 -4.75
CA SER A 49 -8.57 -15.00 -6.18
C SER A 49 -9.92 -14.71 -6.82
N GLY A 50 -10.97 -14.45 -6.04
CA GLY A 50 -12.26 -13.97 -6.54
C GLY A 50 -12.18 -12.52 -7.02
N ALA A 51 -12.95 -12.15 -8.05
CA ALA A 51 -12.93 -10.78 -8.58
C ALA A 51 -13.23 -9.73 -7.51
N SER A 52 -14.24 -9.96 -6.66
CA SER A 52 -14.59 -9.04 -5.55
C SER A 52 -13.50 -8.99 -4.47
N ASP A 53 -12.81 -10.12 -4.21
CA ASP A 53 -11.70 -10.19 -3.27
C ASP A 53 -10.51 -9.36 -3.76
N VAL A 54 -10.13 -9.55 -5.04
CA VAL A 54 -9.02 -8.81 -5.66
C VAL A 54 -9.30 -7.31 -5.66
N ILE A 55 -10.51 -6.88 -6.10
CA ILE A 55 -10.91 -5.47 -6.07
C ILE A 55 -10.83 -4.89 -4.65
N ALA A 56 -11.27 -5.64 -3.66
CA ALA A 56 -11.18 -5.19 -2.27
C ALA A 56 -9.72 -5.05 -1.82
N CYS A 57 -8.87 -6.04 -2.11
CA CYS A 57 -7.45 -6.01 -1.77
C CYS A 57 -6.71 -4.84 -2.46
N GLU A 58 -6.96 -4.58 -3.75
CA GLU A 58 -6.37 -3.45 -4.48
C GLU A 58 -6.68 -2.07 -3.84
N ASN A 59 -7.80 -1.96 -3.13
CA ASN A 59 -8.17 -0.74 -2.44
C ASN A 59 -7.72 -0.68 -0.96
N LEU A 60 -7.35 -1.80 -0.37
CA LEU A 60 -6.90 -1.89 1.01
C LEU A 60 -5.37 -1.87 1.15
N TYR A 61 -4.65 -2.38 0.18
CA TYR A 61 -3.21 -2.57 0.24
C TYR A 61 -2.47 -1.73 -0.79
N GLY A 62 -1.29 -1.27 -0.41
CA GLY A 62 -0.36 -0.63 -1.33
C GLY A 62 0.63 -1.62 -1.92
N THR A 63 1.08 -1.37 -3.15
CA THR A 63 2.08 -2.16 -3.86
C THR A 63 3.42 -1.42 -3.97
N LEU A 64 4.53 -2.12 -4.18
CA LEU A 64 5.86 -1.50 -4.36
C LEU A 64 5.88 -0.51 -5.51
N VAL A 65 5.33 -0.90 -6.64
CA VAL A 65 5.10 -0.08 -7.83
C VAL A 65 3.61 -0.14 -8.17
N ARG A 66 3.13 0.78 -8.95
CA ARG A 66 1.74 0.81 -9.42
C ARG A 66 1.70 1.21 -10.89
N LYS A 67 0.59 0.94 -11.55
CA LYS A 67 0.32 1.48 -12.87
C LYS A 67 -0.39 2.83 -12.74
N ASP A 68 0.01 3.79 -13.55
CA ASP A 68 -0.73 5.04 -13.70
C ASP A 68 -1.90 4.86 -14.70
N PRO A 69 -2.73 5.90 -14.95
CA PRO A 69 -3.84 5.82 -15.88
C PRO A 69 -3.42 5.52 -17.33
N ASP A 70 -2.17 5.80 -17.70
CA ASP A 70 -1.62 5.54 -19.03
C ASP A 70 -1.04 4.11 -19.13
N GLY A 71 -1.03 3.37 -18.00
CA GLY A 71 -0.51 2.00 -17.90
C GLY A 71 0.99 1.91 -17.62
N GLU A 72 1.66 3.05 -17.43
CA GLU A 72 3.09 3.12 -17.13
C GLU A 72 3.37 2.74 -15.66
N LEU A 73 4.51 2.08 -15.43
CA LEU A 73 4.93 1.71 -14.09
C LEU A 73 5.55 2.92 -13.38
N VAL A 74 4.92 3.29 -12.26
CA VAL A 74 5.34 4.41 -11.41
C VAL A 74 5.54 3.95 -9.97
N PRO A 75 6.30 4.69 -9.14
CA PRO A 75 6.48 4.36 -7.74
C PRO A 75 5.16 4.27 -6.97
N GLY A 76 4.98 3.15 -6.24
CA GLY A 76 3.92 2.93 -5.27
C GLY A 76 4.40 3.23 -3.84
N LEU A 77 4.64 2.20 -3.04
CA LEU A 77 5.27 2.31 -1.72
C LEU A 77 6.79 2.52 -1.80
N CYS A 78 7.44 2.18 -2.92
CA CYS A 78 8.83 2.59 -3.13
C CYS A 78 8.90 4.06 -3.58
N GLU A 79 10.02 4.70 -3.30
CA GLU A 79 10.41 5.99 -3.87
C GLU A 79 11.01 5.81 -5.26
N LYS A 80 11.86 4.79 -5.40
CA LYS A 80 12.60 4.45 -6.64
C LYS A 80 13.04 3.01 -6.63
N TRP A 81 13.46 2.54 -7.79
CA TRP A 81 14.12 1.23 -7.94
C TRP A 81 15.26 1.32 -8.95
N THR A 82 16.15 0.33 -8.88
CA THR A 82 17.22 0.09 -9.85
C THR A 82 17.22 -1.37 -10.24
N VAL A 83 17.67 -1.66 -11.47
CA VAL A 83 17.83 -3.01 -11.98
C VAL A 83 19.26 -3.18 -12.41
N SER A 84 19.90 -4.29 -12.03
CA SER A 84 21.26 -4.60 -12.46
C SER A 84 21.33 -4.81 -13.98
N SER A 85 22.53 -4.66 -14.55
CA SER A 85 22.73 -4.76 -16.02
C SER A 85 22.39 -6.13 -16.60
N ASP A 86 22.45 -7.18 -15.78
CA ASP A 86 22.05 -8.54 -16.14
C ASP A 86 20.53 -8.78 -16.01
N GLY A 87 19.79 -7.84 -15.41
CA GLY A 87 18.34 -7.97 -15.19
C GLY A 87 17.97 -8.93 -14.06
N LEU A 88 18.92 -9.36 -13.24
CA LEU A 88 18.69 -10.37 -12.20
C LEU A 88 18.56 -9.80 -10.79
N THR A 89 18.94 -8.56 -10.55
CA THR A 89 18.85 -7.93 -9.23
C THR A 89 18.02 -6.65 -9.31
N TYR A 90 16.97 -6.59 -8.51
CA TYR A 90 16.11 -5.42 -8.37
C TYR A 90 16.28 -4.87 -6.96
N THR A 91 16.61 -3.60 -6.84
CA THR A 91 16.77 -2.92 -5.56
C THR A 91 15.77 -1.78 -5.46
N PHE A 92 14.90 -1.83 -4.47
CA PHE A 92 13.90 -0.82 -4.18
C PHE A 92 14.30 -0.01 -2.96
N THR A 93 14.16 1.31 -3.04
CA THR A 93 14.19 2.19 -1.89
C THR A 93 12.74 2.50 -1.51
N LEU A 94 12.30 2.13 -0.32
CA LEU A 94 10.97 2.45 0.17
C LEU A 94 10.86 3.94 0.51
N LYS A 95 9.65 4.49 0.46
CA LYS A 95 9.36 5.81 0.99
C LYS A 95 9.55 5.79 2.51
N ASP A 96 10.08 6.86 3.06
CA ASP A 96 10.20 7.02 4.51
C ASP A 96 8.85 7.38 5.15
N GLY A 97 8.65 6.96 6.40
CA GLY A 97 7.45 7.29 7.19
C GLY A 97 6.17 6.59 6.73
N LEU A 98 6.27 5.47 6.00
CA LEU A 98 5.11 4.64 5.69
C LEU A 98 4.64 3.90 6.95
N THR A 99 3.34 3.96 7.22
CA THR A 99 2.72 3.25 8.34
C THR A 99 1.52 2.43 7.89
N TYR A 100 1.22 1.37 8.64
CA TYR A 100 -0.06 0.69 8.50
C TYR A 100 -1.18 1.56 9.04
N ALA A 101 -2.33 1.53 8.38
CA ALA A 101 -3.51 2.23 8.87
C ALA A 101 -3.90 1.69 10.24
N ALA A 102 -3.90 2.56 11.26
CA ALA A 102 -4.34 2.19 12.58
C ALA A 102 -5.85 1.95 12.62
N ALA A 103 -6.29 0.90 13.30
CA ALA A 103 -7.70 0.73 13.60
C ALA A 103 -8.18 1.90 14.48
N LYS A 104 -9.44 2.33 14.30
CA LYS A 104 -10.01 3.42 15.09
C LYS A 104 -9.86 3.13 16.60
N GLY A 105 -9.11 3.99 17.30
CA GLY A 105 -8.83 3.85 18.73
C GLY A 105 -7.58 3.02 19.05
N ALA A 106 -6.82 2.55 18.06
CA ALA A 106 -5.50 1.96 18.29
C ALA A 106 -4.52 3.05 18.76
N ALA A 107 -3.70 2.70 19.77
CA ALA A 107 -2.74 3.61 20.36
C ALA A 107 -1.39 3.64 19.61
N THR A 108 -1.17 2.72 18.67
CA THR A 108 0.13 2.50 18.03
C THR A 108 -0.05 2.35 16.52
N GLU A 109 0.70 3.12 15.77
CA GLU A 109 0.94 2.92 14.34
C GLU A 109 2.20 2.05 14.21
N TYR A 110 2.20 1.18 13.21
CA TYR A 110 3.35 0.32 12.90
C TYR A 110 3.96 0.79 11.59
N ASP A 111 5.27 0.98 11.58
CA ASP A 111 6.01 1.34 10.37
C ASP A 111 5.99 0.18 9.37
N ILE A 112 5.89 0.54 8.08
CA ILE A 112 6.09 -0.41 6.99
C ILE A 112 7.56 -0.37 6.61
N THR A 113 8.22 -1.52 6.67
CA THR A 113 9.64 -1.68 6.39
C THR A 113 9.89 -2.70 5.28
N ALA A 114 11.13 -2.80 4.82
CA ALA A 114 11.53 -3.81 3.84
C ALA A 114 11.33 -5.24 4.36
N GLU A 115 11.41 -5.46 5.69
CA GLU A 115 11.17 -6.78 6.29
C GLU A 115 9.70 -7.23 6.14
N ASP A 116 8.74 -6.33 6.09
CA ASP A 116 7.34 -6.68 5.86
C ASP A 116 7.15 -7.28 4.47
N PHE A 117 7.85 -6.74 3.47
CA PHE A 117 7.87 -7.31 2.13
C PHE A 117 8.61 -8.66 2.08
N VAL A 118 9.74 -8.79 2.78
CA VAL A 118 10.44 -10.08 2.89
C VAL A 118 9.52 -11.13 3.49
N PHE A 119 8.82 -10.80 4.58
CA PHE A 119 7.84 -11.67 5.21
C PHE A 119 6.71 -12.04 4.24
N ALA A 120 6.14 -11.05 3.52
CA ALA A 120 5.06 -11.28 2.57
C ALA A 120 5.47 -12.25 1.45
N PHE A 121 6.67 -12.07 0.87
CA PHE A 121 7.16 -12.96 -0.17
C PHE A 121 7.50 -14.36 0.35
N ARG A 122 8.10 -14.49 1.54
CA ARG A 122 8.29 -15.81 2.17
C ARG A 122 6.96 -16.53 2.35
N ARG A 123 5.95 -15.82 2.82
CA ARG A 123 4.62 -16.39 3.02
C ARG A 123 3.95 -16.84 1.71
N ILE A 124 4.16 -16.16 0.57
CA ILE A 124 3.69 -16.62 -0.74
C ILE A 124 4.26 -18.01 -1.07
N PHE A 125 5.52 -18.28 -0.74
CA PHE A 125 6.19 -19.55 -1.01
C PHE A 125 6.09 -20.57 0.13
N HIS A 126 5.44 -20.22 1.23
CA HIS A 126 5.16 -21.17 2.29
C HIS A 126 4.05 -22.14 1.85
N ALA A 127 4.31 -23.46 1.92
CA ALA A 127 3.41 -24.48 1.38
C ALA A 127 1.99 -24.41 1.98
N GLU A 128 1.88 -24.11 3.28
CA GLU A 128 0.57 -24.00 3.97
C GLU A 128 -0.25 -22.78 3.53
N THR A 129 0.39 -21.73 2.99
CA THR A 129 -0.33 -20.58 2.44
C THR A 129 -1.09 -20.95 1.18
N ALA A 130 -0.58 -21.92 0.42
CA ALA A 130 -1.17 -22.37 -0.84
C ALA A 130 -1.49 -21.20 -1.79
N SER A 131 -0.60 -20.22 -1.85
CA SER A 131 -0.81 -18.99 -2.62
C SER A 131 -0.88 -19.29 -4.12
N PRO A 132 -1.94 -18.86 -4.83
CA PRO A 132 -2.01 -19.00 -6.28
C PRO A 132 -0.96 -18.12 -6.99
N TYR A 133 -0.39 -17.15 -6.31
CA TYR A 133 0.58 -16.20 -6.86
C TYR A 133 2.02 -16.72 -6.83
N ALA A 134 2.31 -17.85 -6.17
CA ALA A 134 3.66 -18.41 -6.13
C ALA A 134 4.24 -18.65 -7.54
N VAL A 135 3.39 -19.05 -8.50
CA VAL A 135 3.79 -19.29 -9.89
C VAL A 135 4.21 -18.00 -10.61
N GLU A 136 3.56 -16.88 -10.30
CA GLU A 136 3.85 -15.57 -10.90
C GLU A 136 5.25 -15.08 -10.54
N PHE A 137 5.72 -15.41 -9.35
CA PHE A 137 7.01 -15.01 -8.81
C PHE A 137 8.05 -16.13 -8.86
N SER A 138 7.84 -17.16 -9.70
CA SER A 138 8.72 -18.32 -9.81
C SER A 138 10.16 -18.00 -10.25
N ALA A 139 10.38 -16.85 -10.90
CA ALA A 139 11.72 -16.36 -11.26
C ALA A 139 12.58 -15.96 -10.06
N ILE A 140 11.98 -15.74 -8.86
CA ILE A 140 12.75 -15.42 -7.66
C ILE A 140 13.67 -16.59 -7.31
N GLN A 141 14.93 -16.30 -7.03
CA GLN A 141 15.95 -17.29 -6.68
C GLN A 141 15.45 -18.20 -5.53
N ASN A 142 15.66 -19.50 -5.66
CA ASN A 142 15.24 -20.56 -4.72
C ASN A 142 13.73 -20.74 -4.54
N SER A 143 12.88 -20.01 -5.26
CA SER A 143 11.42 -20.09 -5.14
C SER A 143 10.87 -21.51 -5.21
N ALA A 144 11.28 -22.29 -6.20
CA ALA A 144 10.84 -23.67 -6.38
C ALA A 144 11.28 -24.60 -5.23
N ALA A 145 12.51 -24.44 -4.75
CA ALA A 145 13.04 -25.25 -3.66
C ALA A 145 12.36 -24.93 -2.32
N VAL A 146 12.09 -23.65 -2.05
CA VAL A 146 11.36 -23.20 -0.86
C VAL A 146 9.92 -23.71 -0.91
N LEU A 147 9.21 -23.53 -2.03
CA LEU A 147 7.82 -23.99 -2.19
C LEU A 147 7.69 -25.51 -2.02
N ALA A 148 8.71 -26.27 -2.46
CA ALA A 148 8.74 -27.72 -2.30
C ALA A 148 9.20 -28.19 -0.90
N GLY A 149 9.53 -27.27 0.00
CA GLY A 149 10.07 -27.59 1.33
C GLY A 149 11.48 -28.19 1.31
N LEU A 150 12.21 -28.01 0.20
CA LEU A 150 13.59 -28.52 0.02
C LEU A 150 14.66 -27.51 0.43
N ALA A 151 14.27 -26.27 0.68
CA ALA A 151 15.13 -25.19 1.14
C ALA A 151 14.40 -24.34 2.19
N ASP A 152 15.18 -23.73 3.09
CA ASP A 152 14.66 -22.81 4.09
C ASP A 152 14.16 -21.51 3.43
N GLU A 153 13.08 -20.92 3.98
CA GLU A 153 12.48 -19.67 3.48
C GLU A 153 13.46 -18.49 3.48
N SER A 154 14.44 -18.50 4.39
CA SER A 154 15.49 -17.47 4.43
C SER A 154 16.42 -17.50 3.21
N SER A 155 16.42 -18.61 2.46
CA SER A 155 17.20 -18.77 1.22
C SER A 155 16.49 -18.17 -0.01
N LEU A 156 15.22 -17.76 0.12
CA LEU A 156 14.49 -17.12 -0.96
C LEU A 156 15.22 -15.84 -1.39
N GLY A 157 15.28 -15.59 -2.69
CA GLY A 157 15.95 -14.42 -3.27
C GLY A 157 15.29 -13.08 -2.96
N VAL A 158 14.79 -12.89 -1.73
CA VAL A 158 14.22 -11.65 -1.23
C VAL A 158 14.86 -11.30 0.10
N SER A 159 15.38 -10.08 0.23
CA SER A 159 16.07 -9.65 1.44
C SER A 159 15.91 -8.17 1.70
N ALA A 160 15.91 -7.78 2.97
CA ALA A 160 16.01 -6.39 3.39
C ALA A 160 17.48 -6.03 3.68
N ASN A 161 17.89 -4.85 3.25
CA ASN A 161 19.19 -4.27 3.59
C ASN A 161 18.94 -2.97 4.36
N GLY A 162 18.57 -3.13 5.62
CA GLY A 162 18.02 -2.08 6.47
C GLY A 162 16.52 -1.84 6.23
N PRO A 163 15.92 -0.89 6.96
CA PRO A 163 14.47 -0.74 7.01
C PRO A 163 13.83 -0.28 5.68
N LEU A 164 14.58 0.42 4.84
CA LEU A 164 14.04 1.05 3.63
C LEU A 164 14.59 0.46 2.32
N THR A 165 15.40 -0.59 2.38
CA THR A 165 16.00 -1.17 1.15
C THR A 165 15.58 -2.61 1.00
N LEU A 166 14.78 -2.89 -0.03
CA LEU A 166 14.34 -4.23 -0.41
C LEU A 166 15.07 -4.69 -1.66
N VAL A 167 15.58 -5.92 -1.65
CA VAL A 167 16.33 -6.49 -2.76
C VAL A 167 15.70 -7.81 -3.19
N PHE A 168 15.42 -7.93 -4.48
CA PHE A 168 15.07 -9.20 -5.12
C PHE A 168 16.23 -9.69 -5.97
N ARG A 169 16.49 -10.99 -5.91
CA ARG A 169 17.39 -11.74 -6.80
C ARG A 169 16.61 -12.77 -7.55
N LEU A 170 16.74 -12.75 -8.86
CA LEU A 170 16.10 -13.71 -9.75
C LEU A 170 17.10 -14.78 -10.18
N SER A 171 16.62 -15.99 -10.41
CA SER A 171 17.40 -17.09 -11.03
C SER A 171 17.48 -16.95 -12.55
N GLU A 172 16.51 -16.29 -13.14
CA GLU A 172 16.44 -16.01 -14.57
C GLU A 172 15.78 -14.64 -14.80
N ARG A 173 16.03 -14.06 -15.96
CA ARG A 173 15.46 -12.77 -16.33
C ARG A 173 13.95 -12.88 -16.53
N ASP A 174 13.21 -11.99 -15.93
CA ASP A 174 11.75 -11.84 -16.11
C ASP A 174 11.44 -10.38 -16.47
N ASP A 175 11.16 -10.14 -17.74
CA ASP A 175 10.88 -8.78 -18.24
C ASP A 175 9.56 -8.21 -17.69
N ASN A 176 8.70 -9.07 -17.14
CA ASN A 176 7.44 -8.66 -16.52
C ASN A 176 7.53 -8.54 -14.98
N PHE A 177 8.70 -8.77 -14.37
CA PHE A 177 8.83 -8.82 -12.92
C PHE A 177 8.31 -7.55 -12.23
N LEU A 178 8.67 -6.36 -12.74
CA LEU A 178 8.16 -5.08 -12.20
C LEU A 178 6.64 -4.95 -12.33
N ALA A 179 6.07 -5.41 -13.44
CA ALA A 179 4.62 -5.35 -13.64
C ALA A 179 3.85 -6.27 -12.68
N LYS A 180 4.44 -7.42 -12.32
CA LYS A 180 3.90 -8.34 -11.32
C LYS A 180 3.92 -7.74 -9.90
N LEU A 181 4.88 -6.86 -9.60
CA LEU A 181 4.94 -6.14 -8.32
C LEU A 181 3.94 -4.98 -8.21
N ALA A 182 3.15 -4.73 -9.26
CA ALA A 182 2.07 -3.74 -9.31
C ALA A 182 0.67 -4.36 -9.21
N MET A 183 0.62 -5.66 -8.91
CA MET A 183 -0.65 -6.40 -8.72
C MET A 183 -1.17 -6.25 -7.31
#